data_e4e86b56e0ab2b73ee823b1a1d033553
#
_entry.id   e4e86b56e0ab2b73ee823b1a1d033553
#
_cell.length_a   1.000
_cell.length_b   1.000
_cell.length_c   1.000
_cell.angle_alpha   90.00
_cell.angle_beta   90.00
_cell.angle_gamma   90.00
#
_symmetry.space_group_name_H-M   'P 1'
#
loop_
_entity.id
_entity.type
_entity.pdbx_description
1 polymer ?
#
loop_
_entity_poly.entity_id
_entity_poly.type
_entity_poly.pdbx_seq_one_letter_code
_entity_poly.pdbx_strand_id
1 'polypeptide(L)'
;MKKNLIIVRGGGDIATGTIYKLVQSGYAVLVLETEFPSAIRRYAAFSEAVYEKEYKVEDVVCKLADTLEQAEAYMEQGILPIMIDADGSMIEKAQPAAVVDAILAKRNLGTNRSMAPFTVALGPGFLAGEDVDAVVETMRGHKLGRIIYEGSAIPNTGIPGVIAGVSKDRVIHAKAEGYLYGVHKIA
;
A
#
# COMPACT_ATOMS: atom_id res chain seq x y z
N MET A 1 19.70 -11.01 -0.10
CA MET A 1 18.30 -10.73 0.31
C MET A 1 17.60 -11.97 0.82
N LYS A 2 16.61 -11.80 1.73
CA LYS A 2 15.90 -12.94 2.34
C LYS A 2 15.05 -13.68 1.28
N LYS A 3 15.11 -15.00 1.31
CA LYS A 3 14.47 -15.92 0.35
C LYS A 3 12.93 -15.74 0.23
N ASN A 4 12.31 -14.97 1.16
CA ASN A 4 10.86 -14.74 1.24
C ASN A 4 10.53 -13.24 1.30
N LEU A 5 11.28 -12.40 0.58
CA LEU A 5 10.99 -10.97 0.50
C LEU A 5 9.70 -10.74 -0.29
N ILE A 6 8.80 -9.95 0.27
CA ILE A 6 7.62 -9.42 -0.41
C ILE A 6 7.78 -7.90 -0.50
N ILE A 7 7.65 -7.36 -1.70
CA ILE A 7 7.58 -5.91 -1.88
C ILE A 7 6.12 -5.49 -1.97
N VAL A 8 5.75 -4.48 -1.18
CA VAL A 8 4.42 -3.87 -1.22
C VAL A 8 4.56 -2.46 -1.78
N ARG A 9 3.92 -2.19 -2.89
CA ARG A 9 3.81 -0.85 -3.49
C ARG A 9 2.65 -0.10 -2.83
N GLY A 10 2.97 0.99 -2.14
CA GLY A 10 2.02 1.77 -1.33
C GLY A 10 2.03 1.38 0.15
N GLY A 11 2.07 2.39 1.03
CA GLY A 11 2.05 2.27 2.49
C GLY A 11 0.85 2.95 3.14
N GLY A 12 -0.20 3.25 2.36
CA GLY A 12 -1.44 3.87 2.86
C GLY A 12 -2.20 2.99 3.85
N ASP A 13 -3.30 3.49 4.39
CA ASP A 13 -4.06 2.85 5.46
C ASP A 13 -4.59 1.45 5.11
N ILE A 14 -5.05 1.21 3.88
CA ILE A 14 -5.48 -0.13 3.43
C ILE A 14 -4.27 -1.04 3.20
N ALA A 15 -3.22 -0.52 2.57
CA ALA A 15 -1.96 -1.24 2.38
C ALA A 15 -1.38 -1.70 3.72
N THR A 16 -1.43 -0.84 4.74
CA THR A 16 -0.92 -1.12 6.09
C THR A 16 -1.53 -2.37 6.70
N GLY A 17 -2.83 -2.62 6.52
CA GLY A 17 -3.48 -3.85 6.97
C GLY A 17 -2.89 -5.10 6.32
N THR A 18 -2.60 -5.05 5.02
CA THR A 18 -1.94 -6.15 4.29
C THR A 18 -0.49 -6.32 4.73
N ILE A 19 0.27 -5.22 4.82
CA ILE A 19 1.66 -5.20 5.28
C ILE A 19 1.77 -5.81 6.68
N TYR A 20 0.91 -5.36 7.60
CA TYR A 20 0.86 -5.86 8.96
C TYR A 20 0.66 -7.38 9.01
N LYS A 21 -0.28 -7.91 8.23
CA LYS A 21 -0.54 -9.37 8.15
C LYS A 21 0.64 -10.14 7.55
N LEU A 22 1.32 -9.60 6.55
CA LEU A 22 2.52 -10.22 5.98
C LEU A 22 3.66 -10.28 7.01
N VAL A 23 3.92 -9.18 7.73
CA VAL A 23 4.93 -9.12 8.80
C VAL A 23 4.60 -10.11 9.92
N GLN A 24 3.34 -10.14 10.39
CA GLN A 24 2.89 -11.07 11.42
C GLN A 24 2.96 -12.54 10.96
N SER A 25 2.93 -12.79 9.66
CA SER A 25 3.10 -14.14 9.07
C SER A 25 4.57 -14.52 8.87
N GLY A 26 5.51 -13.67 9.29
CA GLY A 26 6.95 -13.96 9.26
C GLY A 26 7.62 -13.68 7.91
N TYR A 27 6.96 -12.99 6.99
CA TYR A 27 7.59 -12.56 5.75
C TYR A 27 8.52 -11.36 5.97
N ALA A 28 9.61 -11.31 5.23
CA ALA A 28 10.36 -10.08 5.07
C ALA A 28 9.57 -9.16 4.12
N VAL A 29 9.31 -7.93 4.55
CA VAL A 29 8.52 -6.97 3.77
C VAL A 29 9.33 -5.70 3.55
N LEU A 30 9.32 -5.20 2.31
CA LEU A 30 9.80 -3.87 1.93
C LEU A 30 8.62 -3.08 1.34
N VAL A 31 8.39 -1.88 1.85
CA VAL A 31 7.36 -0.98 1.33
C VAL A 31 8.00 0.03 0.38
N LEU A 32 7.41 0.21 -0.80
CA LEU A 32 7.79 1.28 -1.74
C LEU A 32 6.67 2.32 -1.79
N GLU A 33 7.03 3.58 -1.59
CA GLU A 33 6.06 4.67 -1.50
C GLU A 33 6.51 5.89 -2.30
N THR A 34 5.62 6.84 -2.50
CA THR A 34 5.95 8.14 -3.10
C THR A 34 6.63 9.07 -2.09
N GLU A 35 7.25 10.13 -2.57
CA GLU A 35 7.82 11.18 -1.73
C GLU A 35 6.74 11.95 -0.93
N PHE A 36 5.52 12.03 -1.47
CA PHE A 36 4.39 12.75 -0.86
C PHE A 36 3.16 11.85 -0.75
N PRO A 37 3.16 10.89 0.18
CA PRO A 37 2.00 10.01 0.39
C PRO A 37 0.75 10.79 0.83
N SER A 38 -0.42 10.34 0.36
CA SER A 38 -1.70 11.03 0.58
C SER A 38 -2.72 10.18 1.33
N ALA A 39 -2.29 9.38 2.30
CA ALA A 39 -3.19 8.55 3.09
C ALA A 39 -4.19 9.39 3.89
N ILE A 40 -5.49 9.08 3.77
CA ILE A 40 -6.54 9.80 4.49
C ILE A 40 -6.48 9.54 6.00
N ARG A 41 -6.22 8.28 6.39
CA ARG A 41 -6.07 7.86 7.79
C ARG A 41 -4.61 7.73 8.15
N ARG A 42 -3.92 8.86 8.23
CA ARG A 42 -2.48 8.94 8.46
C ARG A 42 -2.02 8.16 9.69
N TYR A 43 -2.80 8.21 10.79
CA TYR A 43 -2.47 7.47 12.03
C TYR A 43 -2.49 5.95 11.91
N ALA A 44 -3.08 5.40 10.86
CA ALA A 44 -3.14 3.97 10.59
C ALA A 44 -2.36 3.60 9.32
N ALA A 45 -1.39 4.42 8.90
CA ALA A 45 -0.66 4.28 7.65
C ALA A 45 0.85 4.26 7.88
N PHE A 46 1.54 3.22 7.42
CA PHE A 46 3.00 3.16 7.46
C PHE A 46 3.65 4.22 6.57
N SER A 47 2.93 4.73 5.56
CA SER A 47 3.42 5.86 4.73
C SER A 47 3.77 7.10 5.54
N GLU A 48 3.28 7.23 6.78
CA GLU A 48 3.67 8.33 7.66
C GLU A 48 5.17 8.34 7.99
N ALA A 49 5.83 7.16 7.94
CA ALA A 49 7.27 7.07 8.12
C ALA A 49 8.08 7.81 7.03
N VAL A 50 7.50 8.11 5.87
CA VAL A 50 8.13 8.95 4.85
C VAL A 50 8.35 10.37 5.37
N TYR A 51 7.40 10.91 6.13
CA TYR A 51 7.47 12.25 6.72
C TYR A 51 8.24 12.26 8.04
N GLU A 52 7.92 11.34 8.93
CA GLU A 52 8.42 11.32 10.32
C GLU A 52 9.74 10.54 10.45
N LYS A 53 10.25 9.89 9.38
CA LYS A 53 11.42 8.98 9.32
C LYS A 53 11.21 7.66 10.04
N GLU A 54 10.40 7.64 11.07
CA GLU A 54 9.98 6.46 11.81
C GLU A 54 8.51 6.61 12.20
N TYR A 55 7.73 5.56 12.01
CA TYR A 55 6.34 5.54 12.43
C TYR A 55 5.95 4.15 12.94
N LYS A 56 5.07 4.11 13.92
CA LYS A 56 4.60 2.85 14.51
C LYS A 56 3.10 2.69 14.32
N VAL A 57 2.70 1.54 13.80
CA VAL A 57 1.29 1.13 13.76
C VAL A 57 1.18 -0.19 14.51
N GLU A 58 0.33 -0.22 15.52
CA GLU A 58 0.24 -1.35 16.46
C GLU A 58 1.61 -1.67 17.10
N ASP A 59 2.10 -2.89 16.93
CA ASP A 59 3.41 -3.36 17.41
C ASP A 59 4.52 -3.29 16.36
N VAL A 60 4.21 -2.90 15.10
CA VAL A 60 5.18 -2.83 14.01
C VAL A 60 5.76 -1.44 13.89
N VAL A 61 7.08 -1.33 13.99
CA VAL A 61 7.84 -0.10 13.73
C VAL A 61 8.27 -0.08 12.27
N CYS A 62 7.95 1.02 11.57
CA CYS A 62 8.36 1.28 10.19
C CYS A 62 9.39 2.40 10.14
N LYS A 63 10.48 2.23 9.38
CA LYS A 63 11.53 3.25 9.20
C LYS A 63 11.80 3.53 7.74
N LEU A 64 12.02 4.81 7.42
CA LEU A 64 12.47 5.22 6.11
C LEU A 64 13.92 4.75 5.90
N ALA A 65 14.13 4.02 4.80
CA ALA A 65 15.43 3.57 4.35
C ALA A 65 15.81 4.28 3.05
N ASP A 66 17.06 4.73 2.96
CA ASP A 66 17.58 5.43 1.77
C ASP A 66 18.19 4.45 0.76
N THR A 67 18.60 3.26 1.21
CA THR A 67 19.22 2.23 0.35
C THR A 67 18.66 0.83 0.66
N LEU A 68 18.84 -0.11 -0.27
CA LEU A 68 18.46 -1.50 -0.07
C LEU A 68 19.25 -2.16 1.07
N GLU A 69 20.51 -1.83 1.23
CA GLU A 69 21.36 -2.34 2.32
C GLU A 69 20.82 -1.88 3.68
N GLN A 70 20.38 -0.63 3.78
CA GLN A 70 19.76 -0.12 4.99
C GLN A 70 18.40 -0.80 5.25
N ALA A 71 17.63 -1.03 4.20
CA ALA A 71 16.36 -1.77 4.31
C ALA A 71 16.58 -3.21 4.79
N GLU A 72 17.61 -3.88 4.30
CA GLU A 72 18.00 -5.23 4.76
C GLU A 72 18.41 -5.23 6.25
N ALA A 73 19.21 -4.26 6.66
CA ALA A 73 19.61 -4.11 8.06
C ALA A 73 18.41 -3.86 8.99
N TYR A 74 17.42 -3.10 8.56
CA TYR A 74 16.17 -2.91 9.32
C TYR A 74 15.37 -4.21 9.42
N MET A 75 15.20 -4.95 8.33
CA MET A 75 14.51 -6.24 8.35
C MET A 75 15.17 -7.25 9.28
N GLU A 76 16.50 -7.26 9.39
CA GLU A 76 17.24 -8.13 10.32
C GLU A 76 16.99 -7.78 11.79
N GLN A 77 16.68 -6.51 12.07
CA GLN A 77 16.31 -6.02 13.39
C GLN A 77 14.80 -6.18 13.70
N GLY A 78 14.01 -6.75 12.78
CA GLY A 78 12.57 -6.86 12.92
C GLY A 78 11.81 -5.54 12.70
N ILE A 79 12.47 -4.55 12.04
CA ILE A 79 11.89 -3.26 11.68
C ILE A 79 11.42 -3.34 10.23
N LEU A 80 10.22 -2.81 9.93
CA LEU A 80 9.66 -2.70 8.59
C LEU A 80 10.34 -1.55 7.83
N PRO A 81 11.09 -1.79 6.75
CA PRO A 81 11.60 -0.70 5.91
C PRO A 81 10.54 -0.15 4.96
N ILE A 82 10.55 1.16 4.76
CA ILE A 82 9.86 1.87 3.68
C ILE A 82 10.88 2.69 2.90
N MET A 83 10.78 2.69 1.57
CA MET A 83 11.67 3.46 0.69
C MET A 83 10.84 4.36 -0.22
N ILE A 84 11.40 5.52 -0.58
CA ILE A 84 10.83 6.39 -1.61
C ILE A 84 11.23 5.84 -2.97
N ASP A 85 10.29 5.18 -3.64
CA ASP A 85 10.46 4.59 -4.97
C ASP A 85 9.09 4.40 -5.65
N ALA A 86 8.52 5.50 -6.14
CA ALA A 86 7.19 5.51 -6.74
C ALA A 86 7.08 4.60 -7.98
N ASP A 87 8.15 4.51 -8.76
CA ASP A 87 8.19 3.76 -10.01
C ASP A 87 8.47 2.26 -9.81
N GLY A 88 8.93 1.87 -8.61
CA GLY A 88 9.29 0.49 -8.31
C GLY A 88 10.62 0.04 -8.91
N SER A 89 11.55 0.98 -9.13
CA SER A 89 12.87 0.71 -9.70
C SER A 89 13.72 -0.24 -8.85
N MET A 90 13.45 -0.31 -7.55
CA MET A 90 14.13 -1.22 -6.63
C MET A 90 13.67 -2.66 -6.75
N ILE A 91 12.51 -2.94 -7.39
CA ILE A 91 11.96 -4.31 -7.50
C ILE A 91 12.93 -5.21 -8.24
N GLU A 92 13.46 -4.77 -9.38
CA GLU A 92 14.41 -5.55 -10.17
C GLU A 92 15.69 -5.87 -9.39
N LYS A 93 16.22 -4.88 -8.66
CA LYS A 93 17.43 -5.06 -7.83
C LYS A 93 17.18 -5.96 -6.63
N ALA A 94 16.01 -5.82 -6.03
CA ALA A 94 15.62 -6.55 -4.83
C ALA A 94 15.24 -8.01 -5.09
N GLN A 95 14.78 -8.35 -6.30
CA GLN A 95 14.36 -9.69 -6.72
C GLN A 95 13.42 -10.36 -5.69
N PRO A 96 12.25 -9.77 -5.39
CA PRO A 96 11.36 -10.30 -4.39
C PRO A 96 10.71 -11.63 -4.84
N ALA A 97 10.23 -12.42 -3.88
CA ALA A 97 9.41 -13.60 -4.15
C ALA A 97 8.00 -13.22 -4.64
N ALA A 98 7.51 -12.07 -4.21
CA ALA A 98 6.23 -11.53 -4.65
C ALA A 98 6.20 -10.00 -4.61
N VAL A 99 5.33 -9.40 -5.46
CA VAL A 99 4.98 -7.99 -5.44
C VAL A 99 3.49 -7.85 -5.18
N VAL A 100 3.13 -6.97 -4.23
CA VAL A 100 1.75 -6.60 -3.95
C VAL A 100 1.55 -5.13 -4.30
N ASP A 101 0.74 -4.83 -5.31
CA ASP A 101 0.30 -3.46 -5.57
C ASP A 101 -0.85 -3.11 -4.62
N ALA A 102 -0.58 -2.24 -3.68
CA ALA A 102 -1.52 -1.71 -2.70
C ALA A 102 -1.62 -0.17 -2.77
N ILE A 103 -1.26 0.42 -3.90
CA ILE A 103 -1.34 1.87 -4.15
C ILE A 103 -2.80 2.34 -4.14
N LEU A 104 -3.73 1.49 -4.60
CA LEU A 104 -5.17 1.79 -4.68
C LEU A 104 -5.52 3.01 -5.54
N ALA A 105 -4.74 3.27 -6.58
CA ALA A 105 -4.94 4.38 -7.52
C ALA A 105 -6.19 4.22 -8.41
N LYS A 106 -6.90 3.09 -8.34
CA LYS A 106 -8.04 2.71 -9.19
C LYS A 106 -7.68 2.57 -10.68
N ARG A 107 -6.41 2.53 -10.98
CA ARG A 107 -5.80 2.27 -12.28
C ARG A 107 -4.42 1.67 -12.06
N ASN A 108 -3.95 0.88 -13.01
CA ASN A 108 -2.58 0.37 -12.98
C ASN A 108 -1.56 1.51 -13.20
N LEU A 109 -0.59 1.63 -12.30
CA LEU A 109 0.52 2.58 -12.38
C LEU A 109 1.84 1.86 -12.70
N GLY A 110 1.78 0.86 -13.59
CA GLY A 110 2.94 0.17 -14.14
C GLY A 110 3.27 -1.16 -13.46
N THR A 111 2.49 -1.65 -12.51
CA THR A 111 2.68 -3.00 -11.96
C THR A 111 2.31 -4.05 -13.00
N ASN A 112 3.18 -5.03 -13.20
CA ASN A 112 2.98 -6.10 -14.15
C ASN A 112 3.58 -7.43 -13.66
N ARG A 113 3.20 -8.52 -14.32
CA ARG A 113 3.57 -9.90 -13.94
C ARG A 113 5.06 -10.21 -14.01
N SER A 114 5.85 -9.42 -14.74
CA SER A 114 7.30 -9.66 -14.84
C SER A 114 8.09 -9.15 -13.64
N MET A 115 7.45 -8.40 -12.71
CA MET A 115 8.12 -7.80 -11.56
C MET A 115 8.53 -8.82 -10.49
N ALA A 116 7.85 -9.97 -10.41
CA ALA A 116 8.16 -11.04 -9.45
C ALA A 116 7.58 -12.38 -9.93
N PRO A 117 8.00 -13.51 -9.31
CA PRO A 117 7.40 -14.83 -9.56
C PRO A 117 5.90 -14.89 -9.27
N PHE A 118 5.38 -14.03 -8.39
CA PHE A 118 3.96 -13.89 -8.11
C PHE A 118 3.60 -12.42 -7.85
N THR A 119 2.56 -11.94 -8.52
CA THR A 119 2.11 -10.54 -8.43
C THR A 119 0.65 -10.47 -8.03
N VAL A 120 0.34 -9.55 -7.09
CA VAL A 120 -1.03 -9.35 -6.59
C VAL A 120 -1.35 -7.86 -6.60
N ALA A 121 -2.58 -7.50 -6.97
CA ALA A 121 -3.06 -6.13 -6.83
C ALA A 121 -4.29 -6.05 -5.93
N LEU A 122 -4.40 -4.96 -5.16
CA LEU A 122 -5.56 -4.70 -4.31
C LEU A 122 -6.53 -3.74 -5.00
N GLY A 123 -7.77 -4.19 -5.17
CA GLY A 123 -8.86 -3.38 -5.71
C GLY A 123 -8.85 -3.22 -7.23
N PRO A 124 -9.69 -2.31 -7.75
CA PRO A 124 -9.91 -2.13 -9.18
C PRO A 124 -8.74 -1.43 -9.87
N GLY A 125 -8.64 -1.64 -11.17
CA GLY A 125 -7.63 -1.07 -12.05
C GLY A 125 -6.67 -2.09 -12.63
N PHE A 126 -6.85 -3.38 -12.31
CA PHE A 126 -6.04 -4.49 -12.77
C PHE A 126 -6.90 -5.61 -13.33
N LEU A 127 -6.36 -6.33 -14.30
CA LEU A 127 -6.91 -7.55 -14.87
C LEU A 127 -6.04 -8.74 -14.41
N ALA A 128 -6.61 -9.60 -13.57
CA ALA A 128 -5.94 -10.81 -13.12
C ALA A 128 -5.76 -11.77 -14.28
N GLY A 129 -4.57 -12.38 -14.38
CA GLY A 129 -4.17 -13.22 -15.49
C GLY A 129 -3.45 -12.46 -16.61
N GLU A 130 -3.61 -11.15 -16.72
CA GLU A 130 -2.95 -10.27 -17.70
C GLU A 130 -1.96 -9.30 -17.02
N ASP A 131 -2.46 -8.37 -16.22
CA ASP A 131 -1.62 -7.36 -15.54
C ASP A 131 -0.85 -7.96 -14.35
N VAL A 132 -1.55 -8.76 -13.55
CA VAL A 132 -1.06 -9.43 -12.33
C VAL A 132 -1.58 -10.86 -12.25
N ASP A 133 -0.99 -11.70 -11.40
CA ASP A 133 -1.44 -13.08 -11.23
C ASP A 133 -2.75 -13.19 -10.46
N ALA A 134 -2.99 -12.26 -9.53
CA ALA A 134 -4.23 -12.23 -8.76
C ALA A 134 -4.63 -10.79 -8.39
N VAL A 135 -5.93 -10.58 -8.25
CA VAL A 135 -6.52 -9.33 -7.74
C VAL A 135 -7.32 -9.63 -6.48
N VAL A 136 -7.21 -8.78 -5.47
CA VAL A 136 -8.01 -8.90 -4.23
C VAL A 136 -9.11 -7.86 -4.23
N GLU A 137 -10.36 -8.29 -4.05
CA GLU A 137 -11.52 -7.40 -3.98
C GLU A 137 -11.48 -6.52 -2.72
N THR A 138 -11.61 -5.22 -2.91
CA THR A 138 -11.59 -4.23 -1.82
C THR A 138 -12.92 -3.54 -1.58
N MET A 139 -13.92 -3.79 -2.41
CA MET A 139 -15.25 -3.24 -2.19
C MET A 139 -15.91 -3.86 -0.96
N ARG A 140 -16.49 -3.02 -0.12
CA ARG A 140 -17.24 -3.48 1.07
C ARG A 140 -18.42 -4.36 0.66
N GLY A 141 -18.64 -5.43 1.40
CA GLY A 141 -19.72 -6.38 1.18
C GLY A 141 -19.22 -7.84 1.18
N HIS A 142 -20.05 -8.75 0.70
CA HIS A 142 -19.78 -10.19 0.72
C HIS A 142 -18.52 -10.63 -0.06
N LYS A 143 -18.06 -9.81 -0.98
CA LYS A 143 -16.90 -10.13 -1.83
C LYS A 143 -15.58 -9.54 -1.31
N LEU A 144 -15.63 -8.74 -0.25
CA LEU A 144 -14.43 -8.12 0.33
C LEU A 144 -13.38 -9.18 0.69
N GLY A 145 -12.15 -8.98 0.22
CA GLY A 145 -11.03 -9.91 0.44
C GLY A 145 -11.04 -11.14 -0.48
N ARG A 146 -12.01 -11.27 -1.41
CA ARG A 146 -12.02 -12.37 -2.37
C ARG A 146 -10.83 -12.27 -3.30
N ILE A 147 -10.13 -13.38 -3.50
CA ILE A 147 -9.05 -13.50 -4.47
C ILE A 147 -9.65 -13.84 -5.85
N ILE A 148 -9.25 -13.09 -6.85
CA ILE A 148 -9.67 -13.19 -8.25
C ILE A 148 -8.44 -13.58 -9.07
N TYR A 149 -8.48 -14.72 -9.73
CA TYR A 149 -7.38 -15.20 -10.59
C TYR A 149 -7.64 -14.93 -12.07
N GLU A 150 -8.87 -14.58 -12.44
CA GLU A 150 -9.28 -14.23 -13.79
C GLU A 150 -10.34 -13.12 -13.72
N GLY A 151 -10.09 -12.02 -14.44
CA GLY A 151 -10.97 -10.86 -14.44
C GLY A 151 -10.52 -9.75 -13.47
N SER A 152 -11.43 -8.86 -13.10
CA SER A 152 -11.14 -7.64 -12.32
C SER A 152 -11.98 -7.55 -11.05
N ALA A 153 -11.49 -6.79 -10.07
CA ALA A 153 -12.30 -6.35 -8.94
C ALA A 153 -13.43 -5.41 -9.40
N ILE A 154 -14.44 -5.24 -8.57
CA ILE A 154 -15.58 -4.36 -8.86
C ILE A 154 -15.09 -2.94 -9.11
N PRO A 155 -15.49 -2.30 -10.22
CA PRO A 155 -15.05 -0.96 -10.57
C PRO A 155 -15.36 0.07 -9.48
N ASN A 156 -14.47 1.06 -9.33
CA ASN A 156 -14.70 2.18 -8.43
C ASN A 156 -15.88 3.03 -8.91
N THR A 157 -16.83 3.29 -8.04
CA THR A 157 -18.00 4.12 -8.36
C THR A 157 -17.71 5.63 -8.31
N GLY A 158 -16.58 6.04 -7.74
CA GLY A 158 -16.27 7.44 -7.44
C GLY A 158 -17.16 8.07 -6.36
N ILE A 159 -18.09 7.30 -5.79
CA ILE A 159 -19.02 7.78 -4.77
C ILE A 159 -18.60 7.21 -3.41
N PRO A 160 -18.35 8.06 -2.39
CA PRO A 160 -18.04 7.60 -1.05
C PRO A 160 -19.17 6.72 -0.50
N GLY A 161 -18.81 5.67 0.22
CA GLY A 161 -19.79 4.82 0.90
C GLY A 161 -20.68 5.60 1.86
N VAL A 162 -21.92 5.18 2.01
CA VAL A 162 -22.86 5.80 2.96
C VAL A 162 -22.43 5.47 4.40
N ILE A 163 -22.32 6.49 5.24
CA ILE A 163 -22.10 6.36 6.69
C ILE A 163 -23.11 7.26 7.39
N ALA A 164 -23.93 6.69 8.26
CA ALA A 164 -25.01 7.41 8.96
C ALA A 164 -25.94 8.20 8.00
N GLY A 165 -26.26 7.62 6.84
CA GLY A 165 -27.12 8.25 5.84
C GLY A 165 -26.44 9.28 4.94
N VAL A 166 -25.18 9.64 5.18
CA VAL A 166 -24.43 10.66 4.43
C VAL A 166 -23.38 10.01 3.52
N SER A 167 -23.29 10.44 2.28
CA SER A 167 -22.33 9.95 1.27
C SER A 167 -21.45 11.09 0.72
N LYS A 168 -21.87 11.76 -0.34
CA LYS A 168 -21.08 12.79 -1.03
C LYS A 168 -20.69 13.95 -0.13
N ASP A 169 -21.57 14.38 0.76
CA ASP A 169 -21.35 15.53 1.65
C ASP A 169 -20.30 15.26 2.74
N ARG A 170 -19.79 14.02 2.84
CA ARG A 170 -18.66 13.68 3.72
C ARG A 170 -17.31 14.12 3.16
N VAL A 171 -17.24 14.47 1.89
CA VAL A 171 -15.99 14.85 1.23
C VAL A 171 -15.94 16.37 1.13
N ILE A 172 -14.94 16.95 1.77
CA ILE A 172 -14.62 18.37 1.66
C ILE A 172 -13.50 18.49 0.64
N HIS A 173 -13.75 19.21 -0.44
CA HIS A 173 -12.76 19.48 -1.48
C HIS A 173 -12.03 20.78 -1.20
N ALA A 174 -10.69 20.77 -1.37
CA ALA A 174 -9.92 22.00 -1.39
C ALA A 174 -10.38 22.89 -2.56
N LYS A 175 -10.55 24.20 -2.31
CA LYS A 175 -10.95 25.17 -3.33
C LYS A 175 -9.78 25.73 -4.13
N ALA A 176 -8.54 25.47 -3.66
CA ALA A 176 -7.30 25.92 -4.27
C ALA A 176 -6.18 24.93 -3.94
N GLU A 177 -5.10 24.98 -4.70
CA GLU A 177 -3.85 24.29 -4.35
C GLU A 177 -3.19 24.97 -3.15
N GLY A 178 -2.52 24.17 -2.30
CA GLY A 178 -1.81 24.66 -1.14
C GLY A 178 -1.62 23.59 -0.05
N TYR A 179 -1.05 24.04 1.05
CA TYR A 179 -0.83 23.21 2.24
C TYR A 179 -1.94 23.44 3.25
N LEU A 180 -2.46 22.37 3.83
CA LEU A 180 -3.45 22.42 4.90
C LEU A 180 -2.75 22.36 6.26
N TYR A 181 -2.88 23.44 7.02
CA TYR A 181 -2.37 23.52 8.40
C TYR A 181 -3.53 23.52 9.41
N GLY A 182 -3.24 23.13 10.64
CA GLY A 182 -4.20 23.24 11.75
C GLY A 182 -5.30 22.17 11.73
N VAL A 183 -5.02 21.01 11.12
CA VAL A 183 -5.92 19.86 11.22
C VAL A 183 -5.97 19.41 12.69
N HIS A 184 -7.09 19.66 13.37
CA HIS A 184 -7.28 19.22 14.75
C HIS A 184 -7.47 17.71 14.81
N LYS A 185 -6.81 17.07 15.78
CA LYS A 185 -7.11 15.69 16.15
C LYS A 185 -8.55 15.65 16.64
N ILE A 186 -9.37 14.80 16.03
CA ILE A 186 -10.64 14.42 16.63
C ILE A 186 -10.27 13.48 17.78
N ALA A 187 -10.57 13.89 19.00
CA ALA A 187 -10.37 13.10 20.20
C ALA A 187 -11.31 11.89 20.23
#